data_6d87a019f9f4ecc29797356e2cad81ec
#
_entry.id   6d87a019f9f4ecc29797356e2cad81ec
#
_cell.length_a   1.000
_cell.length_b   1.000
_cell.length_c   1.000
_cell.angle_alpha   90.00
_cell.angle_beta   90.00
_cell.angle_gamma   90.00
#
_symmetry.space_group_name_H-M   'P 1'
#
loop_
_entity.id
_entity.type
_entity.pdbx_description
1 polymer ?
#
loop_
_entity_poly.entity_id
_entity_poly.type
_entity_poly.pdbx_seq_one_letter_code
_entity_poly.pdbx_strand_id
1 'polypeptide(L)'
;MSQQLRTLLGAFLGGLLVATPAISALGAVVERGNEVISQAELPLMVADVSSANTFNRNLKKEKDPNAPPPEDGYHDPENEGTHVLQAPKEAYVGLPTTDFGNHVDWVKSLDEGKLAPRWDRFDPTEEPFVMDLDIVRPVKASVPDVVFPHRQHTLWLACANCHPAIFIPQKGANQINMSAILLGQKCGVCHGKVSFPIMTLTCRKCHSKPKPADWTPPLSEASLKNPWK
;
A
#
# COMPACT_ATOMS: atom_id res chain seq x y z
N MET A 1 -6.39 3.24 60.31
CA MET A 1 -5.72 4.33 61.02
C MET A 1 -5.25 5.27 59.93
N SER A 2 -5.95 6.31 59.81
CA SER A 2 -5.75 7.72 60.10
C SER A 2 -5.24 8.45 58.85
N GLN A 3 -6.11 9.16 58.12
CA GLN A 3 -6.43 10.60 58.21
C GLN A 3 -5.19 11.48 57.92
N GLN A 4 -5.19 12.50 57.06
CA GLN A 4 -5.99 13.72 56.88
C GLN A 4 -5.47 14.41 55.61
N LEU A 5 -6.22 14.86 54.66
CA LEU A 5 -6.92 16.13 54.55
C LEU A 5 -6.04 17.40 54.80
N ARG A 6 -5.79 18.18 53.77
CA ARG A 6 -5.87 19.67 53.82
C ARG A 6 -5.88 20.32 52.43
N THR A 7 -7.00 20.89 52.20
CA THR A 7 -7.36 22.01 51.33
C THR A 7 -6.42 23.20 51.40
N LEU A 8 -6.12 23.86 50.27
CA LEU A 8 -5.94 25.30 50.24
C LEU A 8 -6.45 25.85 48.91
N LEU A 9 -7.43 26.68 49.04
CA LEU A 9 -8.01 27.61 48.07
C LEU A 9 -6.95 28.69 47.73
N GLY A 10 -6.90 29.10 46.47
CA GLY A 10 -6.19 30.28 46.03
C GLY A 10 -6.76 30.76 44.69
N ALA A 11 -7.75 31.64 44.78
CA ALA A 11 -8.27 32.36 43.63
C ALA A 11 -7.28 33.47 43.21
N PHE A 12 -6.96 33.55 41.92
CA PHE A 12 -6.49 34.80 41.33
C PHE A 12 -7.22 35.02 39.99
N LEU A 13 -8.08 36.00 40.01
CA LEU A 13 -8.60 36.71 38.85
C LEU A 13 -7.46 37.49 38.22
N GLY A 14 -7.28 37.39 36.93
CA GLY A 14 -6.41 38.22 36.14
C GLY A 14 -6.81 38.13 34.67
N GLY A 15 -7.81 38.93 34.30
CA GLY A 15 -8.22 39.10 32.91
C GLY A 15 -7.13 39.81 32.13
N LEU A 16 -6.70 39.22 31.01
CA LEU A 16 -5.93 39.93 29.98
C LEU A 16 -6.66 39.77 28.65
N LEU A 17 -7.40 40.82 28.32
CA LEU A 17 -7.95 41.05 26.98
C LEU A 17 -6.77 41.27 26.02
N VAL A 18 -6.47 40.32 25.16
CA VAL A 18 -5.59 40.53 24.02
C VAL A 18 -6.49 40.84 22.81
N ALA A 19 -6.52 42.10 22.44
CA ALA A 19 -7.12 42.54 21.19
C ALA A 19 -6.28 42.09 20.02
N THR A 20 -6.83 41.31 19.13
CA THR A 20 -6.22 40.97 17.83
C THR A 20 -6.47 42.13 16.86
N PRO A 21 -5.42 42.69 16.23
CA PRO A 21 -5.60 43.65 15.15
C PRO A 21 -6.09 42.94 13.89
N ALA A 22 -7.23 43.39 13.39
CA ALA A 22 -7.70 43.05 12.05
C ALA A 22 -6.72 43.66 11.02
N ILE A 23 -5.98 42.84 10.33
CA ILE A 23 -5.19 43.27 9.18
C ILE A 23 -6.15 43.38 7.99
N SER A 24 -6.59 44.60 7.71
CA SER A 24 -7.22 44.95 6.44
C SER A 24 -6.17 44.89 5.34
N ALA A 25 -6.20 43.87 4.51
CA ALA A 25 -5.44 43.86 3.27
C ALA A 25 -6.08 44.84 2.28
N LEU A 26 -5.54 46.05 2.18
CA LEU A 26 -5.81 46.97 1.06
C LEU A 26 -5.21 46.34 -0.20
N GLY A 27 -6.08 45.77 -1.03
CA GLY A 27 -5.75 45.41 -2.40
C GLY A 27 -5.50 46.67 -3.23
N ALA A 28 -4.31 46.88 -3.71
CA ALA A 28 -3.98 47.89 -4.70
C ALA A 28 -4.72 47.61 -6.01
N VAL A 29 -5.69 48.47 -6.32
CA VAL A 29 -6.36 48.49 -7.64
C VAL A 29 -5.37 49.19 -8.59
N VAL A 30 -4.81 48.45 -9.53
CA VAL A 30 -4.13 49.04 -10.69
C VAL A 30 -5.18 49.21 -11.80
N GLU A 31 -5.69 50.43 -11.92
CA GLU A 31 -6.46 50.84 -13.09
C GLU A 31 -5.57 50.90 -14.33
N ARG A 32 -5.67 49.91 -15.21
CA ARG A 32 -5.43 50.10 -16.65
C ARG A 32 -6.68 49.62 -17.38
N GLY A 33 -7.26 50.58 -18.06
CA GLY A 33 -8.48 50.41 -18.81
C GLY A 33 -8.50 49.17 -19.69
N ASN A 34 -9.28 48.22 -19.28
CA ASN A 34 -9.97 47.21 -20.03
C ASN A 34 -10.91 46.51 -19.06
N GLU A 35 -12.12 46.29 -19.52
CA GLU A 35 -13.20 45.69 -18.76
C GLU A 35 -12.73 44.46 -17.94
N VAL A 36 -12.99 44.52 -16.64
CA VAL A 36 -12.81 43.39 -15.73
C VAL A 36 -13.92 42.38 -16.09
N ILE A 37 -13.57 41.43 -16.94
CA ILE A 37 -14.41 40.24 -17.09
C ILE A 37 -14.21 39.43 -15.81
N SER A 38 -15.27 39.42 -14.98
CA SER A 38 -15.32 38.57 -13.80
C SER A 38 -15.08 37.12 -14.21
N GLN A 39 -14.07 36.47 -13.60
CA GLN A 39 -13.78 35.06 -13.84
C GLN A 39 -14.93 34.10 -13.43
N ALA A 40 -16.00 34.63 -12.89
CA ALA A 40 -17.17 33.86 -12.45
C ALA A 40 -18.15 33.50 -13.59
N GLU A 41 -17.96 34.01 -14.82
CA GLU A 41 -18.92 33.84 -15.92
C GLU A 41 -18.30 33.33 -17.22
N LEU A 42 -17.16 32.67 -17.16
CA LEU A 42 -16.80 31.80 -18.27
C LEU A 42 -17.64 30.52 -18.10
N PRO A 43 -18.68 30.31 -18.95
CA PRO A 43 -19.30 29.00 -18.99
C PRO A 43 -18.16 28.04 -19.35
N LEU A 44 -17.86 27.08 -18.47
CA LEU A 44 -17.13 25.90 -18.86
C LEU A 44 -17.91 25.36 -20.05
N MET A 45 -17.44 25.65 -21.26
CA MET A 45 -17.85 24.91 -22.45
C MET A 45 -17.33 23.50 -22.22
N VAL A 46 -18.07 22.74 -21.41
CA VAL A 46 -18.03 21.29 -21.52
C VAL A 46 -18.40 21.05 -22.96
N ALA A 47 -17.39 20.82 -23.80
CA ALA A 47 -17.62 20.36 -25.15
C ALA A 47 -18.51 19.14 -24.95
N ASP A 48 -19.79 19.32 -25.24
CA ASP A 48 -20.71 18.21 -25.38
C ASP A 48 -20.04 17.31 -26.41
N VAL A 49 -19.51 16.17 -25.92
CA VAL A 49 -18.91 15.14 -26.77
C VAL A 49 -20.08 14.54 -27.50
N SER A 50 -20.64 15.39 -28.38
CA SER A 50 -21.82 15.08 -29.13
C SER A 50 -21.58 13.77 -29.89
N SER A 51 -22.65 13.03 -30.05
CA SER A 51 -22.83 11.83 -30.86
C SER A 51 -22.24 11.89 -32.27
N ALA A 52 -21.73 13.05 -32.73
CA ALA A 52 -21.11 13.28 -34.03
C ALA A 52 -19.69 12.69 -34.15
N ASN A 53 -19.00 12.40 -33.03
CA ASN A 53 -17.65 11.85 -33.12
C ASN A 53 -17.68 10.33 -33.09
N THR A 54 -17.94 9.75 -34.29
CA THR A 54 -18.02 8.30 -34.47
C THR A 54 -16.72 7.57 -34.17
N PHE A 55 -15.58 8.26 -34.13
CA PHE A 55 -14.27 7.68 -33.80
C PHE A 55 -14.14 7.40 -32.28
N ASN A 56 -14.90 8.07 -31.45
CA ASN A 56 -14.84 7.89 -29.98
C ASN A 56 -15.82 6.82 -29.46
N ARG A 57 -16.51 6.10 -30.32
CA ARG A 57 -17.46 5.06 -29.92
C ARG A 57 -16.83 3.96 -29.06
N ASN A 58 -15.53 3.72 -29.21
CA ASN A 58 -14.78 2.70 -28.50
C ASN A 58 -13.99 3.25 -27.32
N LEU A 59 -13.99 4.56 -27.10
CA LEU A 59 -13.41 5.12 -25.87
C LEU A 59 -14.34 4.77 -24.72
N LYS A 60 -13.89 3.87 -23.88
CA LYS A 60 -14.58 3.61 -22.62
C LYS A 60 -14.59 4.90 -21.82
N LYS A 61 -15.76 5.29 -21.33
CA LYS A 61 -15.88 6.38 -20.35
C LYS A 61 -14.85 6.13 -19.27
N GLU A 62 -14.00 7.10 -18.99
CA GLU A 62 -13.03 7.01 -17.91
C GLU A 62 -13.81 6.79 -16.61
N LYS A 63 -13.58 5.65 -15.96
CA LYS A 63 -14.24 5.33 -14.69
C LYS A 63 -13.52 6.08 -13.59
N ASP A 64 -14.27 6.71 -12.72
CA ASP A 64 -13.72 7.26 -11.48
C ASP A 64 -13.20 6.10 -10.61
N PRO A 65 -11.88 6.02 -10.36
CA PRO A 65 -11.32 4.96 -9.53
C PRO A 65 -11.74 5.06 -8.06
N ASN A 66 -12.35 6.17 -7.67
CA ASN A 66 -12.80 6.44 -6.29
C ASN A 66 -14.33 6.54 -6.19
N ALA A 67 -15.06 6.11 -7.22
CA ALA A 67 -16.50 6.07 -7.15
C ALA A 67 -16.97 5.19 -5.97
N PRO A 68 -18.04 5.55 -5.27
CA PRO A 68 -18.58 4.71 -4.22
C PRO A 68 -19.05 3.36 -4.80
N PRO A 69 -19.04 2.27 -4.00
CA PRO A 69 -19.34 0.92 -4.49
C PRO A 69 -20.63 0.79 -5.32
N PRO A 70 -21.76 1.48 -5.00
CA PRO A 70 -22.96 1.40 -5.84
C PRO A 70 -22.83 2.05 -7.23
N GLU A 71 -21.82 2.92 -7.41
CA GLU A 71 -21.61 3.70 -8.63
C GLU A 71 -20.36 3.28 -9.42
N ASP A 72 -19.54 2.37 -8.88
CA ASP A 72 -18.26 1.98 -9.46
C ASP A 72 -18.40 1.10 -10.72
N GLY A 73 -19.60 0.58 -10.97
CA GLY A 73 -19.92 -0.29 -12.10
C GLY A 73 -19.30 -1.69 -12.00
N TYR A 74 -18.91 -2.12 -10.79
CA TYR A 74 -18.44 -3.46 -10.48
C TYR A 74 -19.38 -4.15 -9.49
N HIS A 75 -19.85 -3.44 -8.47
CA HIS A 75 -20.78 -3.94 -7.50
C HIS A 75 -22.23 -3.81 -8.01
N ASP A 76 -23.09 -4.73 -7.55
CA ASP A 76 -24.52 -4.67 -7.85
C ASP A 76 -25.17 -3.56 -7.01
N PRO A 77 -25.69 -2.49 -7.62
CA PRO A 77 -26.32 -1.40 -6.90
C PRO A 77 -27.64 -1.78 -6.21
N GLU A 78 -28.29 -2.86 -6.66
CA GLU A 78 -29.54 -3.34 -6.06
C GLU A 78 -29.32 -4.21 -4.82
N ASN A 79 -28.08 -4.60 -4.55
CA ASN A 79 -27.73 -5.37 -3.37
C ASN A 79 -27.56 -4.45 -2.15
N GLU A 80 -28.37 -4.64 -1.12
CA GLU A 80 -28.30 -3.88 0.13
C GLU A 80 -26.89 -3.88 0.76
N GLY A 81 -26.16 -5.00 0.65
CA GLY A 81 -24.78 -5.10 1.12
C GLY A 81 -23.80 -4.15 0.42
N THR A 82 -24.09 -3.72 -0.81
CA THR A 82 -23.25 -2.79 -1.55
C THR A 82 -23.25 -1.39 -0.94
N HIS A 83 -24.38 -0.97 -0.39
CA HIS A 83 -24.53 0.37 0.19
C HIS A 83 -23.81 0.54 1.54
N VAL A 84 -23.42 -0.55 2.19
CA VAL A 84 -22.65 -0.51 3.44
C VAL A 84 -21.14 -0.67 3.23
N LEU A 85 -20.71 -0.90 1.99
CA LEU A 85 -19.28 -0.96 1.65
C LEU A 85 -18.69 0.44 1.64
N GLN A 86 -17.47 0.55 2.17
CA GLN A 86 -16.70 1.79 2.10
C GLN A 86 -15.94 1.86 0.78
N ALA A 87 -15.84 3.05 0.20
CA ALA A 87 -14.89 3.28 -0.88
C ALA A 87 -13.46 3.00 -0.40
N PRO A 88 -12.60 2.35 -1.21
CA PRO A 88 -11.23 2.00 -0.79
C PRO A 88 -10.43 3.18 -0.27
N LYS A 89 -10.60 4.37 -0.86
CA LYS A 89 -9.95 5.60 -0.44
C LYS A 89 -10.32 5.99 1.00
N GLU A 90 -11.57 5.79 1.39
CA GLU A 90 -12.07 6.09 2.72
C GLU A 90 -11.66 5.03 3.73
N ALA A 91 -11.74 3.75 3.32
CA ALA A 91 -11.36 2.62 4.15
C ALA A 91 -9.88 2.62 4.56
N TYR A 92 -9.01 3.22 3.73
CA TYR A 92 -7.57 3.26 3.96
C TYR A 92 -7.09 4.53 4.68
N VAL A 93 -7.99 5.43 5.02
CA VAL A 93 -7.65 6.64 5.78
C VAL A 93 -7.02 6.27 7.12
N GLY A 94 -5.86 6.86 7.41
CA GLY A 94 -5.11 6.60 8.65
C GLY A 94 -4.18 5.40 8.63
N LEU A 95 -4.15 4.62 7.53
CA LEU A 95 -3.13 3.58 7.35
C LEU A 95 -1.81 4.20 6.85
N PRO A 96 -0.66 3.66 7.26
CA PRO A 96 0.64 4.05 6.74
C PRO A 96 0.71 3.89 5.21
N THR A 97 1.34 4.85 4.54
CA THR A 97 1.41 4.88 3.08
C THR A 97 2.71 4.32 2.54
N THR A 98 2.67 3.82 1.31
CA THR A 98 3.81 3.37 0.51
C THR A 98 3.64 3.82 -0.95
N ASP A 99 4.74 3.88 -1.70
CA ASP A 99 4.71 4.25 -3.13
C ASP A 99 4.27 3.09 -4.05
N PHE A 100 3.88 1.94 -3.48
CA PHE A 100 3.58 0.72 -4.24
C PHE A 100 2.13 0.26 -4.09
N GLY A 101 1.64 -0.37 -5.14
CA GLY A 101 0.34 -1.03 -5.16
C GLY A 101 -0.82 -0.06 -4.91
N ASN A 102 -1.64 -0.34 -3.92
CA ASN A 102 -2.75 0.52 -3.50
C ASN A 102 -2.34 1.62 -2.52
N HIS A 103 -1.04 1.93 -2.44
CA HIS A 103 -0.45 2.96 -1.58
C HIS A 103 -0.57 2.70 -0.07
N VAL A 104 -0.93 1.49 0.36
CA VAL A 104 -0.97 1.09 1.77
C VAL A 104 0.26 0.25 2.11
N ASP A 105 0.95 0.60 3.18
CA ASP A 105 1.98 -0.23 3.78
C ASP A 105 1.35 -1.20 4.79
N TRP A 106 0.97 -2.38 4.28
CA TRP A 106 0.28 -3.40 5.06
C TRP A 106 1.12 -3.94 6.22
N VAL A 107 2.43 -4.09 6.02
CA VAL A 107 3.33 -4.58 7.07
C VAL A 107 3.42 -3.57 8.21
N LYS A 108 3.65 -2.30 7.87
CA LYS A 108 3.69 -1.23 8.84
C LYS A 108 2.35 -1.03 9.55
N SER A 109 1.25 -1.23 8.83
CA SER A 109 -0.11 -1.17 9.41
C SER A 109 -0.33 -2.21 10.51
N LEU A 110 0.23 -3.42 10.36
CA LEU A 110 0.21 -4.45 11.38
C LEU A 110 1.16 -4.12 12.54
N ASP A 111 2.39 -3.71 12.22
CA ASP A 111 3.40 -3.38 13.23
C ASP A 111 2.97 -2.20 14.13
N GLU A 112 2.22 -1.25 13.59
CA GLU A 112 1.65 -0.11 14.33
C GLU A 112 0.29 -0.43 14.99
N GLY A 113 -0.19 -1.66 14.87
CA GLY A 113 -1.49 -2.05 15.44
C GLY A 113 -2.70 -1.37 14.80
N LYS A 114 -2.54 -0.81 13.58
CA LYS A 114 -3.64 -0.22 12.81
C LYS A 114 -4.58 -1.28 12.24
N LEU A 115 -4.06 -2.48 12.07
CA LEU A 115 -4.80 -3.65 11.62
C LEU A 115 -4.57 -4.79 12.61
N ALA A 116 -5.64 -5.48 12.98
CA ALA A 116 -5.62 -6.66 13.81
C ALA A 116 -6.41 -7.77 13.08
N PRO A 117 -5.78 -8.47 12.11
CA PRO A 117 -6.46 -9.53 11.40
C PRO A 117 -6.80 -10.67 12.35
N ARG A 118 -8.00 -11.21 12.22
CA ARG A 118 -8.42 -12.40 12.97
C ARG A 118 -7.58 -13.58 12.53
N TRP A 119 -6.97 -14.27 13.49
CA TRP A 119 -6.15 -15.43 13.23
C TRP A 119 -6.97 -16.67 12.91
N ASP A 120 -7.89 -17.02 13.80
CA ASP A 120 -8.79 -18.14 13.58
C ASP A 120 -10.17 -17.68 13.13
N ARG A 121 -10.79 -18.50 12.27
CA ARG A 121 -12.12 -18.21 11.72
C ARG A 121 -13.22 -18.31 12.77
N PHE A 122 -13.09 -19.24 13.69
CA PHE A 122 -14.11 -19.59 14.65
C PHE A 122 -13.83 -19.06 16.05
N ASP A 123 -12.56 -19.03 16.46
CA ASP A 123 -12.13 -18.49 17.74
C ASP A 123 -11.47 -17.11 17.57
N PRO A 124 -12.18 -16.03 17.94
CA PRO A 124 -11.62 -14.68 17.84
C PRO A 124 -10.54 -14.38 18.88
N THR A 125 -10.35 -15.26 19.88
CA THR A 125 -9.37 -15.09 20.95
C THR A 125 -8.05 -15.79 20.67
N GLU A 126 -8.00 -16.63 19.62
CA GLU A 126 -6.78 -17.30 19.22
C GLU A 126 -5.78 -16.31 18.64
N GLU A 127 -4.58 -16.32 19.20
CA GLU A 127 -3.49 -15.45 18.78
C GLU A 127 -2.63 -16.09 17.68
N PRO A 128 -2.06 -15.28 16.75
CA PRO A 128 -1.22 -15.79 15.69
C PRO A 128 0.09 -16.39 16.23
N PHE A 129 0.48 -17.54 15.71
CA PHE A 129 1.84 -18.02 15.88
C PHE A 129 2.77 -17.28 14.91
N VAL A 130 3.49 -16.29 15.43
CA VAL A 130 4.42 -15.47 14.64
C VAL A 130 5.82 -16.08 14.70
N MET A 131 6.34 -16.52 13.54
CA MET A 131 7.68 -17.08 13.45
C MET A 131 8.69 -16.00 13.04
N ASP A 132 9.58 -15.64 13.96
CA ASP A 132 10.66 -14.70 13.68
C ASP A 132 11.88 -15.41 13.09
N LEU A 133 11.78 -15.74 11.80
CA LEU A 133 12.81 -16.45 11.05
C LEU A 133 12.94 -15.91 9.63
N ASP A 134 14.12 -15.41 9.30
CA ASP A 134 14.46 -15.01 7.93
C ASP A 134 15.20 -16.13 7.18
N ILE A 135 14.69 -16.49 6.02
CA ILE A 135 15.39 -17.40 5.09
C ILE A 135 16.12 -16.58 4.05
N VAL A 136 17.44 -16.57 4.11
CA VAL A 136 18.28 -15.97 3.07
C VAL A 136 18.55 -16.99 1.98
N ARG A 137 18.18 -16.65 0.74
CA ARG A 137 18.45 -17.46 -0.44
C ARG A 137 19.48 -16.77 -1.33
N PRO A 138 20.71 -17.31 -1.45
CA PRO A 138 21.71 -16.76 -2.35
C PRO A 138 21.26 -16.78 -3.81
N VAL A 139 21.52 -15.71 -4.52
CA VAL A 139 21.28 -15.58 -5.97
C VAL A 139 22.61 -15.61 -6.69
N LYS A 140 22.71 -16.40 -7.77
CA LYS A 140 23.94 -16.55 -8.56
C LYS A 140 24.32 -15.32 -9.39
N ALA A 141 23.32 -14.43 -9.66
CA ALA A 141 23.54 -13.19 -10.40
C ALA A 141 23.96 -12.04 -9.47
N SER A 142 24.34 -10.91 -10.05
CA SER A 142 24.77 -9.70 -9.33
C SER A 142 23.64 -8.99 -8.54
N VAL A 143 22.40 -9.43 -8.70
CA VAL A 143 21.28 -8.89 -7.90
C VAL A 143 21.42 -9.32 -6.44
N PRO A 144 20.91 -8.54 -5.48
CA PRO A 144 20.94 -8.90 -4.07
C PRO A 144 20.28 -10.25 -3.79
N ASP A 145 20.71 -10.90 -2.70
CA ASP A 145 20.11 -12.16 -2.25
C ASP A 145 18.68 -11.95 -1.79
N VAL A 146 17.87 -12.98 -1.95
CA VAL A 146 16.47 -12.96 -1.50
C VAL A 146 16.41 -13.20 0.00
N VAL A 147 15.65 -12.35 0.69
CA VAL A 147 15.23 -12.59 2.07
C VAL A 147 13.75 -12.92 2.07
N PHE A 148 13.38 -14.04 2.68
CA PHE A 148 12.01 -14.40 2.95
C PHE A 148 11.77 -14.28 4.46
N PRO A 149 11.05 -13.24 4.90
CA PRO A 149 10.76 -13.02 6.31
C PRO A 149 9.50 -13.79 6.71
N HIS A 150 9.65 -14.85 7.50
CA HIS A 150 8.50 -15.59 8.02
C HIS A 150 7.61 -14.72 8.89
N ARG A 151 8.19 -13.83 9.71
CA ARG A 151 7.43 -12.95 10.58
C ARG A 151 6.32 -12.20 9.83
N GLN A 152 6.67 -11.53 8.74
CA GLN A 152 5.71 -10.73 7.96
C GLN A 152 4.62 -11.58 7.30
N HIS A 153 4.90 -12.86 7.00
CA HIS A 153 3.92 -13.77 6.42
C HIS A 153 3.06 -14.42 7.50
N THR A 154 3.65 -14.79 8.64
CA THR A 154 2.91 -15.47 9.73
C THR A 154 2.07 -14.53 10.58
N LEU A 155 2.20 -13.21 10.43
CA LEU A 155 1.23 -12.24 10.93
C LEU A 155 -0.15 -12.35 10.22
N TRP A 156 -0.18 -12.90 8.99
CA TRP A 156 -1.39 -13.00 8.18
C TRP A 156 -1.85 -14.43 7.97
N LEU A 157 -0.92 -15.39 7.93
CA LEU A 157 -1.11 -16.72 7.38
C LEU A 157 -0.64 -17.80 8.35
N ALA A 158 -1.43 -18.85 8.48
CA ALA A 158 -1.03 -20.06 9.19
C ALA A 158 0.00 -20.87 8.39
N CYS A 159 0.78 -21.71 9.08
CA CYS A 159 1.80 -22.57 8.47
C CYS A 159 1.24 -23.40 7.30
N ALA A 160 0.04 -23.92 7.46
CA ALA A 160 -0.63 -24.77 6.44
C ALA A 160 -0.96 -24.04 5.14
N ASN A 161 -1.02 -22.70 5.13
CA ASN A 161 -1.21 -21.95 3.88
C ASN A 161 -0.03 -22.10 2.91
N CYS A 162 1.17 -22.36 3.45
CA CYS A 162 2.39 -22.48 2.65
C CYS A 162 2.95 -23.91 2.65
N HIS A 163 2.84 -24.64 3.78
CA HIS A 163 3.45 -25.94 3.99
C HIS A 163 2.42 -27.07 4.05
N PRO A 164 2.70 -28.24 3.46
CA PRO A 164 3.82 -28.54 2.56
C PRO A 164 3.50 -28.22 1.09
N ALA A 165 2.27 -27.75 0.75
CA ALA A 165 1.74 -27.68 -0.61
C ALA A 165 2.58 -26.75 -1.53
N ILE A 166 2.89 -25.53 -1.08
CA ILE A 166 3.67 -24.58 -1.87
C ILE A 166 5.18 -24.78 -1.61
N PHE A 167 5.55 -24.93 -0.34
CA PHE A 167 6.93 -25.09 0.10
C PHE A 167 7.07 -26.27 1.06
N ILE A 168 8.03 -27.15 0.78
CA ILE A 168 8.46 -28.16 1.73
C ILE A 168 9.16 -27.46 2.90
N PRO A 169 8.81 -27.75 4.18
CA PRO A 169 9.39 -27.07 5.34
C PRO A 169 10.82 -27.55 5.65
N GLN A 170 11.67 -27.53 4.64
CA GLN A 170 13.07 -27.93 4.72
C GLN A 170 13.93 -27.01 3.86
N LYS A 171 15.00 -26.45 4.45
CA LYS A 171 15.95 -25.61 3.75
C LYS A 171 16.60 -26.38 2.60
N GLY A 172 16.59 -25.81 1.40
CA GLY A 172 17.19 -26.40 0.21
C GLY A 172 16.29 -27.36 -0.57
N ALA A 173 15.18 -27.86 0.00
CA ALA A 173 14.30 -28.81 -0.67
C ALA A 173 13.43 -28.19 -1.78
N ASN A 174 13.34 -26.87 -1.84
CA ASN A 174 12.45 -26.18 -2.77
C ASN A 174 13.20 -25.64 -3.99
N GLN A 175 12.79 -26.06 -5.18
CA GLN A 175 13.24 -25.47 -6.44
C GLN A 175 12.48 -24.16 -6.66
N ILE A 176 13.19 -23.04 -6.50
CA ILE A 176 12.63 -21.70 -6.64
C ILE A 176 13.47 -20.93 -7.66
N ASN A 177 12.83 -20.42 -8.70
CA ASN A 177 13.43 -19.57 -9.71
C ASN A 177 12.43 -18.53 -10.19
N MET A 178 12.92 -17.44 -10.80
CA MET A 178 12.07 -16.33 -11.23
C MET A 178 11.01 -16.73 -12.26
N SER A 179 11.35 -17.64 -13.19
CA SER A 179 10.39 -18.09 -14.20
C SER A 179 9.18 -18.79 -13.56
N ALA A 180 9.43 -19.70 -12.61
CA ALA A 180 8.35 -20.38 -11.88
C ALA A 180 7.48 -19.38 -11.10
N ILE A 181 8.10 -18.37 -10.47
CA ILE A 181 7.38 -17.34 -9.72
C ILE A 181 6.52 -16.50 -10.65
N LEU A 182 7.04 -16.04 -11.79
CA LEU A 182 6.29 -15.26 -12.78
C LEU A 182 5.14 -16.06 -13.40
N LEU A 183 5.28 -17.38 -13.48
CA LEU A 183 4.21 -18.30 -13.91
C LEU A 183 3.20 -18.64 -12.81
N GLY A 184 3.25 -17.96 -11.66
CA GLY A 184 2.29 -18.14 -10.58
C GLY A 184 2.55 -19.33 -9.67
N GLN A 185 3.80 -19.83 -9.64
CA GLN A 185 4.23 -20.90 -8.72
C GLN A 185 5.04 -20.31 -7.55
N LYS A 186 5.19 -21.07 -6.47
CA LYS A 186 5.97 -20.69 -5.29
C LYS A 186 5.49 -19.32 -4.75
N CYS A 187 6.35 -18.34 -4.64
CA CYS A 187 5.96 -16.99 -4.21
C CYS A 187 4.86 -16.39 -5.10
N GLY A 188 4.82 -16.74 -6.40
CA GLY A 188 3.81 -16.29 -7.36
C GLY A 188 2.40 -16.85 -7.15
N VAL A 189 2.21 -17.79 -6.21
CA VAL A 189 0.86 -18.24 -5.80
C VAL A 189 0.07 -17.08 -5.23
N CYS A 190 0.72 -16.20 -4.46
CA CYS A 190 0.11 -15.04 -3.81
C CYS A 190 0.55 -13.71 -4.44
N HIS A 191 1.86 -13.55 -4.70
CA HIS A 191 2.40 -12.30 -5.26
C HIS A 191 2.00 -12.15 -6.73
N GLY A 192 1.23 -11.09 -7.00
CA GLY A 192 0.61 -10.82 -8.29
C GLY A 192 -0.87 -11.21 -8.38
N LYS A 193 -1.43 -11.80 -7.30
CA LYS A 193 -2.86 -12.15 -7.19
C LYS A 193 -3.52 -11.48 -6.00
N VAL A 194 -3.04 -11.77 -4.79
CA VAL A 194 -3.58 -11.28 -3.52
C VAL A 194 -2.61 -10.41 -2.74
N SER A 195 -1.36 -10.34 -3.19
CA SER A 195 -0.31 -9.50 -2.62
C SER A 195 0.38 -8.71 -3.72
N PHE A 196 1.34 -7.82 -3.37
CA PHE A 196 2.01 -6.96 -4.32
C PHE A 196 2.57 -7.74 -5.52
N PRO A 197 2.40 -7.22 -6.76
CA PRO A 197 2.83 -7.90 -7.97
C PRO A 197 4.36 -7.88 -8.12
N ILE A 198 4.86 -8.84 -8.88
CA ILE A 198 6.28 -8.95 -9.23
C ILE A 198 6.52 -8.05 -10.44
N MET A 199 7.00 -6.85 -10.19
CA MET A 199 7.31 -5.84 -11.21
C MET A 199 8.62 -5.12 -10.87
N THR A 200 9.14 -4.33 -11.79
CA THR A 200 10.44 -3.65 -11.66
C THR A 200 10.60 -2.90 -10.34
N LEU A 201 9.56 -2.21 -9.88
CA LEU A 201 9.60 -1.42 -8.65
C LEU A 201 9.58 -2.27 -7.37
N THR A 202 9.17 -3.53 -7.45
CA THR A 202 9.04 -4.42 -6.29
C THR A 202 10.15 -5.45 -6.15
N CYS A 203 11.10 -5.52 -7.10
CA CYS A 203 12.22 -6.47 -7.06
C CYS A 203 12.96 -6.43 -5.72
N ARG A 204 13.22 -5.23 -5.22
CA ARG A 204 13.96 -4.99 -3.97
C ARG A 204 13.21 -5.40 -2.71
N LYS A 205 11.91 -5.62 -2.78
CA LYS A 205 11.14 -6.13 -1.64
C LYS A 205 11.53 -7.57 -1.29
N CYS A 206 11.92 -8.36 -2.28
CA CYS A 206 12.42 -9.73 -2.10
C CYS A 206 13.94 -9.79 -2.15
N HIS A 207 14.57 -9.15 -3.15
CA HIS A 207 16.01 -9.07 -3.31
C HIS A 207 16.58 -7.95 -2.43
N SER A 208 16.60 -8.16 -1.12
CA SER A 208 16.86 -7.11 -0.13
C SER A 208 18.23 -7.22 0.54
N LYS A 209 18.90 -8.39 0.51
CA LYS A 209 20.22 -8.55 1.13
C LYS A 209 21.34 -8.25 0.14
N PRO A 210 22.10 -7.16 0.30
CA PRO A 210 23.20 -6.83 -0.59
C PRO A 210 24.24 -7.96 -0.66
N LYS A 211 24.89 -8.09 -1.82
CA LYS A 211 26.05 -8.94 -1.96
C LYS A 211 27.23 -8.36 -1.17
N PRO A 212 28.14 -9.21 -0.64
CA PRO A 212 29.43 -8.74 -0.13
C PRO A 212 30.17 -7.90 -1.18
N ALA A 213 30.99 -6.96 -0.73
CA ALA A 213 31.71 -6.06 -1.63
C ALA A 213 32.71 -6.80 -2.55
N ASP A 214 33.25 -7.91 -2.08
CA ASP A 214 34.18 -8.80 -2.78
C ASP A 214 33.50 -9.93 -3.56
N TRP A 215 32.15 -9.94 -3.60
CA TRP A 215 31.41 -10.99 -4.28
C TRP A 215 31.61 -10.93 -5.80
N THR A 216 31.97 -12.05 -6.38
CA THR A 216 32.06 -12.23 -7.83
C THR A 216 31.05 -13.30 -8.29
N PRO A 217 30.41 -13.11 -9.46
CA PRO A 217 29.53 -14.13 -10.00
C PRO A 217 30.30 -15.47 -10.19
N PRO A 218 29.71 -16.58 -9.78
CA PRO A 218 30.32 -17.87 -10.10
C PRO A 218 30.44 -18.03 -11.62
N LEU A 219 31.58 -18.45 -12.10
CA LEU A 219 31.78 -18.75 -13.52
C LEU A 219 30.70 -19.76 -13.95
N SER A 220 29.97 -19.46 -15.02
CA SER A 220 29.04 -20.42 -15.59
C SER A 220 29.82 -21.58 -16.20
N GLU A 221 29.31 -22.80 -16.11
CA GLU A 221 29.92 -23.95 -16.81
C GLU A 221 30.06 -23.70 -18.32
N ALA A 222 29.16 -22.91 -18.89
CA ALA A 222 29.24 -22.46 -20.29
C ALA A 222 30.42 -21.54 -20.53
N SER A 223 30.86 -20.74 -19.55
CA SER A 223 32.05 -19.88 -19.66
C SER A 223 33.32 -20.70 -19.55
N LEU A 224 33.29 -21.85 -18.86
CA LEU A 224 34.42 -22.77 -18.72
C LEU A 224 34.56 -23.66 -19.95
N LYS A 225 33.48 -23.94 -20.65
CA LYS A 225 33.45 -24.70 -21.90
C LYS A 225 33.36 -23.74 -23.07
N ASN A 226 34.44 -22.98 -23.32
CA ASN A 226 34.49 -22.15 -24.53
C ASN A 226 34.78 -23.08 -25.72
N PRO A 227 33.80 -23.36 -26.60
CA PRO A 227 34.01 -24.28 -27.73
C PRO A 227 34.92 -23.68 -28.84
N TRP A 228 35.35 -22.41 -28.66
CA TRP A 228 36.13 -21.66 -29.61
C TRP A 228 37.59 -21.39 -29.16
N LYS A 229 38.04 -22.08 -28.14
CA LYS A 229 39.45 -22.11 -27.72
C LYS A 229 40.08 -23.41 -28.08
#